data_c099ace2fce370c6c51eaf612cceed23
#
_entry.id   c099ace2fce370c6c51eaf612cceed23
#
_cell.length_a   1.000
_cell.length_b   1.000
_cell.length_c   1.000
_cell.angle_alpha   90.00
_cell.angle_beta   90.00
_cell.angle_gamma   90.00
#
_symmetry.space_group_name_H-M   'P 1'
#
loop_
_entity.id
_entity.type
_entity.pdbx_description
1 polymer ?
#
loop_
_entity_poly.entity_id
_entity_poly.type
_entity_poly.pdbx_seq_one_letter_code
_entity_poly.pdbx_strand_id
1 'polypeptide(L)'
;MFGNTLATEILSAEGVADIVSLTQHPLARINESFAFCHHGGWYECDMQTHALCAKKLKPSDPFAMYEYIECNFGNLGKNDADNTRLCAANATLDKDDMWKCATGYGPDSGPGMLLKSAQLADSMGVNAAPTVFINGKELQGVPTAPNLLKAICDAYTGAKPKGCSSALVAEEKKIEKCRR
;
A
#
# COMPACT_ATOMS: atom_id res chain seq x y z
N MET A 1 3.07 8.56 -0.10
CA MET A 1 2.11 9.28 -0.96
C MET A 1 1.68 8.47 -2.17
N PHE A 2 2.57 7.98 -3.05
CA PHE A 2 2.18 7.29 -4.28
C PHE A 2 1.18 6.13 -4.06
N GLY A 3 1.47 5.20 -3.17
CA GLY A 3 0.60 4.04 -2.93
C GLY A 3 -0.76 4.41 -2.34
N ASN A 4 -0.84 5.45 -1.55
CA ASN A 4 -2.10 5.90 -0.94
C ASN A 4 -3.06 6.43 -2.02
N THR A 5 -2.62 7.44 -2.79
CA THR A 5 -3.45 8.04 -3.85
C THR A 5 -3.92 7.00 -4.87
N LEU A 6 -3.00 6.14 -5.34
CA LEU A 6 -3.34 5.14 -6.34
C LEU A 6 -4.35 4.11 -5.80
N ALA A 7 -4.19 3.66 -4.56
CA ALA A 7 -5.12 2.69 -3.98
C ALA A 7 -6.51 3.28 -3.79
N THR A 8 -6.63 4.51 -3.30
CA THR A 8 -7.93 5.17 -3.13
C THR A 8 -8.61 5.45 -4.48
N GLU A 9 -7.89 5.91 -5.48
CA GLU A 9 -8.43 6.15 -6.82
C GLU A 9 -8.88 4.85 -7.50
N ILE A 10 -8.10 3.76 -7.39
CA ILE A 10 -8.41 2.47 -8.01
C ILE A 10 -9.59 1.82 -7.30
N LEU A 11 -9.55 1.73 -5.97
CA LEU A 11 -10.59 1.06 -5.20
C LEU A 11 -11.90 1.84 -5.14
N SER A 12 -11.89 3.13 -5.46
CA SER A 12 -13.11 3.93 -5.60
C SER A 12 -13.84 3.74 -6.93
N ALA A 13 -13.19 3.12 -7.92
CA ALA A 13 -13.85 2.82 -9.19
C ALA A 13 -14.94 1.76 -9.01
N GLU A 14 -16.13 1.99 -9.58
CA GLU A 14 -17.35 1.21 -9.33
C GLU A 14 -17.14 -0.30 -9.53
N GLY A 15 -17.25 -1.05 -8.43
CA GLY A 15 -17.12 -2.51 -8.38
C GLY A 15 -15.68 -3.05 -8.51
N VAL A 16 -14.67 -2.19 -8.58
CA VAL A 16 -13.27 -2.64 -8.68
C VAL A 16 -12.78 -3.21 -7.35
N ALA A 17 -13.21 -2.64 -6.22
CA ALA A 17 -12.85 -3.17 -4.91
C ALA A 17 -13.28 -4.64 -4.71
N ASP A 18 -14.37 -5.06 -5.36
CA ASP A 18 -14.91 -6.42 -5.24
C ASP A 18 -14.04 -7.47 -5.96
N ILE A 19 -13.20 -7.05 -6.90
CA ILE A 19 -12.34 -7.94 -7.70
C ILE A 19 -10.85 -7.83 -7.36
N VAL A 20 -10.48 -6.98 -6.39
CA VAL A 20 -9.08 -6.71 -6.02
C VAL A 20 -8.80 -7.16 -4.61
N SER A 21 -7.77 -7.99 -4.45
CA SER A 21 -7.13 -8.22 -3.16
C SER A 21 -5.78 -7.49 -3.14
N LEU A 22 -5.75 -6.32 -2.48
CA LEU A 22 -4.55 -5.50 -2.43
C LEU A 22 -3.66 -5.90 -1.25
N THR A 23 -2.41 -6.21 -1.53
CA THR A 23 -1.38 -6.41 -0.51
C THR A 23 -0.25 -5.41 -0.75
N GLN A 24 0.12 -4.68 0.28
CA GLN A 24 1.25 -3.76 0.25
C GLN A 24 2.38 -4.30 1.10
N HIS A 25 3.57 -4.24 0.53
CA HIS A 25 4.81 -4.57 1.21
C HIS A 25 5.72 -3.33 1.17
N PRO A 26 6.03 -2.73 2.32
CA PRO A 26 7.01 -1.67 2.39
C PRO A 26 8.36 -2.12 1.84
N LEU A 27 9.00 -1.29 1.04
CA LEU A 27 10.35 -1.56 0.55
C LEU A 27 11.36 -1.24 1.65
N ALA A 28 11.93 -2.29 2.22
CA ALA A 28 13.05 -2.21 3.15
C ALA A 28 14.17 -3.12 2.68
N ARG A 29 15.37 -2.92 3.20
CA ARG A 29 16.54 -3.75 2.96
C ARG A 29 16.82 -4.61 4.17
N ILE A 30 17.53 -5.68 3.98
CA ILE A 30 17.97 -6.56 5.06
C ILE A 30 19.43 -6.25 5.40
N ASN A 31 19.71 -6.11 6.70
CA ASN A 31 21.05 -6.14 7.23
C ASN A 31 21.09 -7.21 8.33
N GLU A 32 21.72 -8.33 8.05
CA GLU A 32 21.80 -9.51 8.90
C GLU A 32 20.40 -10.01 9.34
N SER A 33 19.91 -9.56 10.49
CA SER A 33 18.66 -10.04 11.09
C SER A 33 17.60 -8.95 11.30
N PHE A 34 17.81 -7.75 10.76
CA PHE A 34 16.83 -6.66 10.88
C PHE A 34 16.62 -5.93 9.54
N ALA A 35 15.45 -5.32 9.40
CA ALA A 35 15.13 -4.48 8.27
C ALA A 35 15.60 -3.04 8.52
N PHE A 36 16.07 -2.38 7.46
CA PHE A 36 16.36 -0.95 7.46
C PHE A 36 15.75 -0.26 6.23
N CYS A 37 15.44 1.01 6.36
CA CYS A 37 14.75 1.79 5.35
C CYS A 37 15.70 2.75 4.64
N HIS A 38 15.41 3.04 3.37
CA HIS A 38 16.41 3.56 2.44
C HIS A 38 16.46 5.09 2.39
N HIS A 39 15.34 5.78 2.60
CA HIS A 39 15.24 7.23 2.36
C HIS A 39 15.10 8.07 3.62
N GLY A 40 14.40 7.59 4.63
CA GLY A 40 14.05 8.34 5.85
C GLY A 40 14.69 7.81 7.13
N GLY A 41 15.61 6.86 7.01
CA GLY A 41 16.25 6.24 8.17
C GLY A 41 15.23 5.54 9.09
N TRP A 42 15.40 5.70 10.40
CA TRP A 42 14.53 5.08 11.41
C TRP A 42 13.07 5.53 11.32
N TYR A 43 12.82 6.79 10.95
CA TYR A 43 11.48 7.36 10.82
C TYR A 43 10.66 6.68 9.74
N GLU A 44 11.25 6.43 8.57
CA GLU A 44 10.60 5.71 7.49
C GLU A 44 10.22 4.28 7.91
N CYS A 45 11.14 3.56 8.56
CA CYS A 45 10.88 2.23 9.07
C CYS A 45 9.75 2.20 10.09
N ASP A 46 9.76 3.15 11.01
CA ASP A 46 8.75 3.26 12.07
C ASP A 46 7.35 3.50 11.46
N MET A 47 7.23 4.43 10.52
CA MET A 47 5.99 4.67 9.81
C MET A 47 5.51 3.43 9.03
N GLN A 48 6.41 2.68 8.43
CA GLN A 48 6.08 1.46 7.70
C GLN A 48 5.65 0.33 8.64
N THR A 49 6.24 0.22 9.85
CA THR A 49 5.78 -0.75 10.85
C THR A 49 4.36 -0.46 11.31
N HIS A 50 4.03 0.81 11.52
CA HIS A 50 2.67 1.24 11.87
C HIS A 50 1.67 0.94 10.75
N ALA A 51 2.02 1.19 9.49
CA ALA A 51 1.17 0.88 8.34
C ALA A 51 0.86 -0.63 8.23
N LEU A 52 1.86 -1.48 8.47
CA LEU A 52 1.68 -2.92 8.50
C LEU A 52 0.77 -3.37 9.66
N CYS A 53 0.88 -2.72 10.81
CA CYS A 53 0.01 -2.98 11.96
C CYS A 53 -1.44 -2.57 11.67
N ALA A 54 -1.68 -1.44 11.02
CA ALA A 54 -3.03 -1.02 10.62
C ALA A 54 -3.67 -2.07 9.69
N LYS A 55 -2.94 -2.57 8.71
CA LYS A 55 -3.40 -3.65 7.83
C LYS A 55 -3.68 -4.95 8.58
N LYS A 56 -2.82 -5.32 9.53
CA LYS A 56 -2.99 -6.53 10.35
C LYS A 56 -4.24 -6.47 11.21
N LEU A 57 -4.52 -5.32 11.83
CA LEU A 57 -5.66 -5.15 12.74
C LEU A 57 -7.01 -5.05 12.02
N LYS A 58 -6.99 -4.66 10.73
CA LYS A 58 -8.18 -4.62 9.87
C LYS A 58 -7.93 -5.28 8.52
N PRO A 59 -7.75 -6.59 8.47
CA PRO A 59 -7.34 -7.28 7.24
C PRO A 59 -8.40 -7.23 6.11
N SER A 60 -9.66 -7.09 6.47
CA SER A 60 -10.78 -7.00 5.50
C SER A 60 -11.02 -5.59 4.97
N ASP A 61 -10.42 -4.58 5.59
CA ASP A 61 -10.56 -3.18 5.20
C ASP A 61 -9.29 -2.71 4.47
N PRO A 62 -9.31 -2.59 3.14
CA PRO A 62 -8.14 -2.15 2.39
C PRO A 62 -7.82 -0.67 2.63
N PHE A 63 -8.76 0.12 3.16
CA PHE A 63 -8.58 1.55 3.39
C PHE A 63 -7.95 1.87 4.75
N ALA A 64 -8.12 1.02 5.76
CA ALA A 64 -7.63 1.29 7.13
C ALA A 64 -6.13 1.63 7.18
N MET A 65 -5.32 0.96 6.39
CA MET A 65 -3.89 1.24 6.29
C MET A 65 -3.63 2.62 5.66
N TYR A 66 -4.37 2.99 4.62
CA TYR A 66 -4.20 4.27 3.93
C TYR A 66 -4.68 5.44 4.77
N GLU A 67 -5.80 5.31 5.46
CA GLU A 67 -6.30 6.30 6.41
C GLU A 67 -5.30 6.55 7.53
N TYR A 68 -4.70 5.48 8.06
CA TYR A 68 -3.65 5.61 9.06
C TYR A 68 -2.40 6.32 8.51
N ILE A 69 -1.92 5.92 7.32
CA ILE A 69 -0.74 6.53 6.68
C ILE A 69 -0.99 8.01 6.39
N GLU A 70 -2.15 8.36 5.87
CA GLU A 70 -2.50 9.76 5.54
C GLU A 70 -2.47 10.65 6.78
N CYS A 71 -3.06 10.18 7.88
CA CYS A 71 -3.00 10.86 9.17
C CYS A 71 -1.54 11.00 9.66
N ASN A 72 -0.76 9.94 9.58
CA ASN A 72 0.62 9.94 10.04
C ASN A 72 1.50 10.89 9.21
N PHE A 73 1.32 10.96 7.90
CA PHE A 73 2.01 11.92 7.03
C PHE A 73 1.66 13.37 7.35
N GLY A 74 0.41 13.65 7.69
CA GLY A 74 -0.01 14.99 8.12
C GLY A 74 0.66 15.45 9.43
N ASN A 75 1.22 14.51 10.19
CA ASN A 75 1.88 14.74 11.46
C ASN A 75 3.38 14.37 11.43
N LEU A 76 4.06 14.58 10.33
CA LEU A 76 5.48 14.27 10.16
C LEU A 76 6.33 14.81 11.34
N GLY A 77 7.17 13.94 11.90
CA GLY A 77 8.01 14.22 13.06
C GLY A 77 7.36 13.91 14.42
N LYS A 78 6.14 13.40 14.45
CA LYS A 78 5.43 13.04 15.68
C LYS A 78 5.12 11.54 15.74
N ASN A 79 6.12 10.68 15.59
CA ASN A 79 5.97 9.23 15.78
C ASN A 79 6.08 8.85 17.25
N ASP A 80 5.20 9.39 18.05
CA ASP A 80 5.03 9.07 19.46
C ASP A 80 3.71 8.35 19.72
N ALA A 81 3.51 7.92 20.95
CA ALA A 81 2.31 7.20 21.35
C ALA A 81 1.04 8.02 21.12
N ASP A 82 1.10 9.34 21.27
CA ASP A 82 -0.08 10.21 21.11
C ASP A 82 -0.49 10.34 19.66
N ASN A 83 0.45 10.51 18.74
CA ASN A 83 0.16 10.52 17.31
C ASN A 83 -0.31 9.13 16.82
N THR A 84 0.28 8.04 17.32
CA THR A 84 -0.18 6.69 17.02
C THR A 84 -1.63 6.49 17.43
N ARG A 85 -2.01 6.96 18.63
CA ARG A 85 -3.39 6.87 19.12
C ARG A 85 -4.36 7.71 18.31
N LEU A 86 -3.96 8.92 17.93
CA LEU A 86 -4.76 9.81 17.11
C LEU A 86 -5.03 9.18 15.73
N CYS A 87 -4.00 8.70 15.06
CA CYS A 87 -4.14 8.13 13.72
C CYS A 87 -4.82 6.75 13.74
N ALA A 88 -4.65 5.96 14.80
CA ALA A 88 -5.43 4.75 14.99
C ALA A 88 -6.93 5.05 15.12
N ALA A 89 -7.30 6.08 15.90
CA ALA A 89 -8.69 6.50 16.05
C ALA A 89 -9.29 6.97 14.71
N ASN A 90 -8.56 7.72 13.90
CA ASN A 90 -9.00 8.16 12.57
C ASN A 90 -9.27 6.97 11.63
N ALA A 91 -8.44 5.94 11.67
CA ALA A 91 -8.60 4.71 10.92
C ALA A 91 -9.54 3.68 11.59
N THR A 92 -10.24 4.08 12.68
CA THR A 92 -11.12 3.21 13.46
C THR A 92 -10.45 1.93 13.96
N LEU A 93 -9.19 2.05 14.36
CA LEU A 93 -8.36 0.99 14.95
C LEU A 93 -8.28 1.14 16.47
N ASP A 94 -8.09 0.03 17.19
CA ASP A 94 -7.77 0.09 18.61
C ASP A 94 -6.36 0.68 18.82
N LYS A 95 -6.29 1.75 19.59
CA LYS A 95 -5.07 2.54 19.80
C LYS A 95 -3.98 1.79 20.55
N ASP A 96 -4.38 0.94 21.51
CA ASP A 96 -3.44 0.22 22.36
C ASP A 96 -2.91 -1.03 21.64
N ASP A 97 -3.75 -1.71 20.86
CA ASP A 97 -3.33 -2.81 19.99
C ASP A 97 -2.44 -2.30 18.87
N MET A 98 -2.74 -1.12 18.32
CA MET A 98 -1.88 -0.47 17.33
C MET A 98 -0.49 -0.18 17.88
N TRP A 99 -0.41 0.41 19.06
CA TRP A 99 0.85 0.70 19.74
C TRP A 99 1.63 -0.56 20.08
N LYS A 100 0.98 -1.57 20.67
CA LYS A 100 1.60 -2.87 20.97
C LYS A 100 2.14 -3.57 19.72
N CYS A 101 1.40 -3.52 18.62
CA CYS A 101 1.88 -4.07 17.36
C CYS A 101 3.11 -3.33 16.84
N ALA A 102 3.07 -2.00 16.79
CA ALA A 102 4.12 -1.19 16.21
C ALA A 102 5.43 -1.24 16.98
N THR A 103 5.35 -1.30 18.32
CA THR A 103 6.52 -1.31 19.21
C THR A 103 6.88 -2.70 19.76
N GLY A 104 6.10 -3.72 19.39
CA GLY A 104 6.27 -5.09 19.87
C GLY A 104 7.44 -5.82 19.23
N TYR A 105 7.67 -7.04 19.72
CA TYR A 105 8.71 -7.95 19.23
C TYR A 105 8.09 -9.22 18.64
N GLY A 106 8.88 -9.91 17.81
CA GLY A 106 8.50 -11.18 17.22
C GLY A 106 7.93 -11.04 15.81
N PRO A 107 7.63 -12.18 15.16
CA PRO A 107 7.37 -12.23 13.72
C PRO A 107 6.07 -11.53 13.28
N ASP A 108 5.15 -11.31 14.22
CA ASP A 108 3.84 -10.69 13.94
C ASP A 108 3.71 -9.27 14.52
N SER A 109 4.81 -8.71 15.02
CA SER A 109 4.93 -7.29 15.34
C SER A 109 5.20 -6.46 14.08
N GLY A 110 5.05 -5.14 14.16
CA GLY A 110 5.41 -4.22 13.07
C GLY A 110 6.84 -4.43 12.55
N PRO A 111 7.87 -4.41 13.42
CA PRO A 111 9.24 -4.71 13.02
C PRO A 111 9.42 -6.10 12.39
N GLY A 112 8.78 -7.13 12.94
CA GLY A 112 8.84 -8.48 12.38
C GLY A 112 8.16 -8.60 11.02
N MET A 113 7.03 -7.92 10.81
CA MET A 113 6.36 -7.85 9.53
C MET A 113 7.17 -7.04 8.50
N LEU A 114 7.86 -5.98 8.94
CA LEU A 114 8.76 -5.22 8.07
C LEU A 114 9.94 -6.07 7.59
N LEU A 115 10.51 -6.89 8.49
CA LEU A 115 11.57 -7.83 8.11
C LEU A 115 11.06 -8.86 7.09
N LYS A 116 9.87 -9.42 7.27
CA LYS A 116 9.24 -10.33 6.28
C LYS A 116 9.03 -9.63 4.93
N SER A 117 8.62 -8.36 4.94
CA SER A 117 8.46 -7.56 3.71
C SER A 117 9.79 -7.34 2.99
N ALA A 118 10.86 -7.05 3.74
CA ALA A 118 12.21 -6.90 3.19
C ALA A 118 12.73 -8.22 2.59
N GLN A 119 12.51 -9.34 3.27
CA GLN A 119 12.85 -10.68 2.76
C GLN A 119 12.11 -11.02 1.47
N LEU A 120 10.81 -10.69 1.41
CA LEU A 120 10.02 -10.90 0.19
C LEU A 120 10.57 -10.03 -0.97
N ALA A 121 10.81 -8.75 -0.73
CA ALA A 121 11.36 -7.84 -1.74
C ALA A 121 12.71 -8.34 -2.28
N ASP A 122 13.60 -8.79 -1.40
CA ASP A 122 14.89 -9.35 -1.76
C ASP A 122 14.73 -10.63 -2.61
N SER A 123 13.88 -11.56 -2.18
CA SER A 123 13.61 -12.81 -2.90
C SER A 123 13.00 -12.60 -4.29
N MET A 124 12.29 -11.50 -4.51
CA MET A 124 11.68 -11.12 -5.78
C MET A 124 12.58 -10.19 -6.62
N GLY A 125 13.76 -9.82 -6.14
CA GLY A 125 14.66 -8.89 -6.80
C GLY A 125 14.13 -7.45 -6.89
N VAL A 126 13.19 -7.05 -6.01
CA VAL A 126 12.60 -5.71 -5.99
C VAL A 126 13.61 -4.71 -5.43
N ASN A 127 14.02 -3.76 -6.26
CA ASN A 127 15.04 -2.77 -5.94
C ASN A 127 14.55 -1.33 -5.87
N ALA A 128 13.32 -1.08 -6.29
CA ALA A 128 12.74 0.25 -6.36
C ALA A 128 11.26 0.24 -5.93
N ALA A 129 10.81 1.37 -5.42
CA ALA A 129 9.41 1.63 -5.14
C ALA A 129 8.91 2.80 -6.03
N PRO A 130 7.72 2.70 -6.56
CA PRO A 130 6.78 1.59 -6.45
C PRO A 130 7.04 0.50 -7.50
N THR A 131 7.12 -0.75 -7.09
CA THR A 131 7.04 -1.93 -7.96
C THR A 131 5.70 -2.62 -7.72
N VAL A 132 4.98 -2.96 -8.77
CA VAL A 132 3.62 -3.51 -8.69
C VAL A 132 3.55 -4.84 -9.40
N PHE A 133 2.93 -5.82 -8.75
CA PHE A 133 2.62 -7.12 -9.36
C PHE A 133 1.11 -7.31 -9.42
N ILE A 134 0.62 -7.81 -10.55
CA ILE A 134 -0.79 -8.18 -10.75
C ILE A 134 -0.82 -9.67 -11.08
N ASN A 135 -1.45 -10.46 -10.22
CA ASN A 135 -1.47 -11.92 -10.32
C ASN A 135 -0.07 -12.52 -10.56
N GLY A 136 0.94 -12.01 -9.82
CA GLY A 136 2.32 -12.49 -9.89
C GLY A 136 3.14 -11.99 -11.08
N LYS A 137 2.58 -11.16 -11.96
CA LYS A 137 3.30 -10.53 -13.08
C LYS A 137 3.61 -9.07 -12.77
N GLU A 138 4.85 -8.68 -12.92
CA GLU A 138 5.27 -7.30 -12.72
C GLU A 138 4.63 -6.38 -13.78
N LEU A 139 4.04 -5.27 -13.32
CA LEU A 139 3.50 -4.23 -14.18
C LEU A 139 4.65 -3.50 -14.87
N GLN A 140 4.61 -3.48 -16.20
CA GLN A 140 5.58 -2.74 -16.97
C GLN A 140 5.18 -1.27 -17.11
N GLY A 141 6.17 -0.38 -17.02
CA GLY A 141 5.99 1.06 -17.15
C GLY A 141 5.63 1.76 -15.84
N VAL A 142 5.22 3.03 -15.95
CA VAL A 142 4.89 3.85 -14.78
C VAL A 142 3.55 3.41 -14.18
N PRO A 143 3.49 3.06 -12.91
CA PRO A 143 2.27 2.60 -12.25
C PRO A 143 1.35 3.77 -11.87
N THR A 144 0.82 4.46 -12.86
CA THR A 144 -0.24 5.46 -12.69
C THR A 144 -1.58 4.80 -12.41
N ALA A 145 -2.55 5.52 -11.80
CA ALA A 145 -3.87 4.96 -11.53
C ALA A 145 -4.57 4.41 -12.80
N PRO A 146 -4.57 5.09 -13.96
CA PRO A 146 -5.13 4.53 -15.19
C PRO A 146 -4.44 3.24 -15.64
N ASN A 147 -3.10 3.19 -15.60
CA ASN A 147 -2.35 2.02 -16.02
C ASN A 147 -2.60 0.81 -15.10
N LEU A 148 -2.67 1.05 -13.80
CA LEU A 148 -2.99 0.03 -12.80
C LEU A 148 -4.42 -0.48 -12.97
N LEU A 149 -5.39 0.42 -13.09
CA LEU A 149 -6.79 0.07 -13.28
C LEU A 149 -6.98 -0.76 -14.56
N LYS A 150 -6.35 -0.34 -15.65
CA LYS A 150 -6.37 -1.11 -16.91
C LYS A 150 -5.79 -2.51 -16.71
N ALA A 151 -4.62 -2.62 -16.10
CA ALA A 151 -3.95 -3.91 -15.90
C ALA A 151 -4.73 -4.85 -14.98
N ILE A 152 -5.38 -4.32 -13.93
CA ILE A 152 -6.30 -5.07 -13.06
C ILE A 152 -7.48 -5.60 -13.87
N CYS A 153 -8.12 -4.73 -14.65
CA CYS A 153 -9.27 -5.10 -15.47
C CYS A 153 -8.92 -6.12 -16.54
N ASP A 154 -7.74 -6.03 -17.14
CA ASP A 154 -7.27 -6.99 -18.15
C ASP A 154 -6.95 -8.36 -17.51
N ALA A 155 -6.43 -8.37 -16.31
CA ALA A 155 -6.09 -9.59 -15.57
C ALA A 155 -7.31 -10.30 -14.96
N TYR A 156 -8.44 -9.63 -14.82
CA TYR A 156 -9.66 -10.21 -14.26
C TYR A 156 -10.44 -10.98 -15.33
N THR A 157 -10.73 -12.24 -15.05
CA THR A 157 -11.39 -13.18 -16.00
C THR A 157 -12.90 -13.27 -15.84
N GLY A 158 -13.47 -12.71 -14.75
CA GLY A 158 -14.91 -12.69 -14.51
C GLY A 158 -15.65 -11.57 -15.24
N ALA A 159 -16.92 -11.37 -14.90
CA ALA A 159 -17.71 -10.24 -15.40
C ALA A 159 -17.10 -8.93 -14.94
N LYS A 160 -16.64 -8.11 -15.87
CA LYS A 160 -15.93 -6.86 -15.56
C LYS A 160 -16.87 -5.85 -14.92
N PRO A 161 -16.47 -5.24 -13.79
CA PRO A 161 -17.23 -4.18 -13.15
C PRO A 161 -17.27 -2.92 -14.02
N LYS A 162 -18.22 -2.02 -13.73
CA LYS A 162 -18.39 -0.77 -14.48
C LYS A 162 -17.16 0.14 -14.43
N GLY A 163 -16.42 0.13 -13.31
CA GLY A 163 -15.16 0.86 -13.15
C GLY A 163 -14.12 0.49 -14.21
N CYS A 164 -14.13 -0.74 -14.72
CA CYS A 164 -13.25 -1.17 -15.81
C CYS A 164 -13.60 -0.53 -17.16
N SER A 165 -14.86 -0.28 -17.42
CA SER A 165 -15.29 0.35 -18.68
C SER A 165 -14.88 1.82 -18.76
N SER A 166 -14.89 2.53 -17.63
CA SER A 166 -14.48 3.94 -17.55
C SER A 166 -12.98 4.14 -17.82
N ALA A 167 -12.14 3.19 -17.41
CA ALA A 167 -10.71 3.24 -17.64
C ALA A 167 -10.34 3.09 -19.11
N LEU A 168 -11.02 2.20 -19.82
CA LEU A 168 -10.82 1.99 -21.27
C LEU A 168 -11.21 3.23 -22.08
N VAL A 169 -12.33 3.87 -21.73
CA VAL A 169 -12.81 5.10 -22.42
C VAL A 169 -11.86 6.28 -22.20
N ALA A 170 -11.22 6.37 -21.03
CA ALA A 170 -10.25 7.44 -20.75
C ALA A 170 -8.97 7.31 -21.58
N GLU A 171 -8.51 6.09 -21.84
CA GLU A 171 -7.33 5.84 -22.70
C GLU A 171 -7.63 6.10 -24.18
N GLU A 172 -8.77 5.67 -24.70
CA GLU A 172 -9.18 5.93 -26.08
C GLU A 172 -9.25 7.43 -26.37
N LYS A 173 -9.83 8.23 -25.48
CA LYS A 173 -9.88 9.70 -25.60
C LYS A 173 -8.49 10.34 -25.60
N LYS A 174 -7.53 9.79 -24.86
CA LYS A 174 -6.17 10.29 -24.80
C LYS A 174 -5.41 10.01 -26.11
N ILE A 175 -5.59 8.83 -26.68
CA ILE A 175 -4.99 8.42 -27.97
C ILE A 175 -5.56 9.26 -29.10
N GLU A 176 -6.86 9.52 -29.11
CA GLU A 176 -7.52 10.35 -30.13
C GLU A 176 -7.06 11.81 -30.08
N LYS A 177 -6.81 12.35 -28.88
CA LYS A 177 -6.28 13.71 -28.68
C LYS A 177 -4.82 13.85 -29.12
N CYS A 178 -4.02 12.79 -29.09
CA CYS A 178 -2.64 12.80 -29.59
C CYS A 178 -2.53 12.60 -31.11
N ARG A 179 -3.62 12.19 -31.77
CA ARG A 179 -3.68 12.00 -33.25
C ARG A 179 -4.20 13.22 -34.02
N ARG A 180 -4.62 14.25 -33.30
CA ARG A 180 -5.02 15.57 -33.86
C ARG A 180 -3.90 16.59 -33.62
#